data_fa658ad91d93aef70bcada9cf569c4d2
#
_entry.id   fa658ad91d93aef70bcada9cf569c4d2
#
_cell.length_a   1.000
_cell.length_b   1.000
_cell.length_c   1.000
_cell.angle_alpha   90.00
_cell.angle_beta   90.00
_cell.angle_gamma   90.00
#
_symmetry.space_group_name_H-M   'P 1'
#
loop_
_entity.id
_entity.type
_entity.pdbx_description
1 polymer ?
#
loop_
_entity_poly.entity_id
_entity_poly.type
_entity_poly.pdbx_seq_one_letter_code
_entity_poly.pdbx_strand_id
1 'polypeptide(L)'
;FDSTVTERDIRVEEEIYQCCDLEPDARKVISALTERLYLGGPMYNSKGDLCGYRRCRASGVYTTSFGNTVTCYLKAVAATRAAGLKDCTMLVCGDDLVVIAESEGVEEDTRHLRAFTEAMTRYSAPPGDAPQPAYDLELIT
;
A
#
# COMPACT_ATOMS: atom_id res chain seq x y z
N PHE A 1 4.48 -4.74 -5.44
CA PHE A 1 3.75 -3.93 -4.43
C PHE A 1 4.02 -4.40 -3.00
N ASP A 2 3.83 -5.70 -2.70
CA ASP A 2 3.96 -6.24 -1.34
C ASP A 2 5.28 -5.87 -0.65
N SER A 3 6.39 -5.86 -1.38
CA SER A 3 7.71 -5.48 -0.86
C SER A 3 7.84 -3.99 -0.53
N THR A 4 6.93 -3.14 -1.00
CA THR A 4 6.90 -1.70 -0.74
C THR A 4 6.01 -1.32 0.45
N VAL A 5 5.23 -2.26 0.97
CA VAL A 5 4.37 -2.06 2.14
C VAL A 5 5.24 -2.11 3.40
N THR A 6 5.33 -0.97 4.08
CA THR A 6 6.18 -0.79 5.24
C THR A 6 5.53 -1.28 6.53
N GLU A 7 6.32 -1.39 7.60
CA GLU A 7 5.80 -1.63 8.95
C GLU A 7 4.75 -0.59 9.35
N ARG A 8 5.01 0.69 9.04
CA ARG A 8 4.08 1.79 9.31
C ARG A 8 2.74 1.60 8.59
N ASP A 9 2.77 1.17 7.34
CA ASP A 9 1.57 0.89 6.56
C ASP A 9 0.72 -0.20 7.21
N ILE A 10 1.34 -1.26 7.70
CA ILE A 10 0.66 -2.37 8.36
C ILE A 10 0.08 -1.93 9.72
N ARG A 11 0.76 -1.06 10.45
CA ARG A 11 0.22 -0.49 11.70
C ARG A 11 -0.99 0.41 11.46
N VAL A 12 -0.98 1.20 10.40
CA VAL A 12 -2.16 2.00 10.00
C VAL A 12 -3.32 1.09 9.60
N GLU A 13 -3.05 0.01 8.91
CA GLU A 13 -4.05 -1.03 8.59
C GLU A 13 -4.68 -1.61 9.86
N GLU A 14 -3.89 -1.95 10.88
CA GLU A 14 -4.42 -2.40 12.16
C GLU A 14 -5.32 -1.36 12.81
N GLU A 15 -4.94 -0.08 12.79
CA GLU A 15 -5.78 1.00 13.31
C GLU A 15 -7.17 1.00 12.66
N ILE A 16 -7.25 0.73 11.36
CA ILE A 16 -8.51 0.62 10.64
C ILE A 16 -9.32 -0.59 11.11
N TYR A 17 -8.69 -1.74 11.28
CA TYR A 17 -9.37 -2.91 11.83
C TYR A 17 -9.93 -2.64 13.23
N GLN A 18 -9.19 -1.93 14.06
CA GLN A 18 -9.59 -1.57 15.42
C GLN A 18 -10.74 -0.54 15.47
N CYS A 19 -11.07 0.11 14.35
CA CYS A 19 -12.25 0.96 14.24
C CYS A 19 -13.57 0.18 14.18
N CYS A 20 -13.53 -1.12 13.93
CA CYS A 20 -14.70 -1.98 13.93
C CYS A 20 -15.22 -2.17 15.37
N ASP A 21 -16.50 -2.45 15.50
CA ASP A 21 -17.11 -2.80 16.80
C ASP A 21 -16.73 -4.24 17.15
N LEU A 22 -15.61 -4.38 17.84
CA LEU A 22 -14.98 -5.67 18.14
C LEU A 22 -15.07 -5.99 19.64
N GLU A 23 -15.26 -7.27 19.93
CA GLU A 23 -15.09 -7.82 21.28
C GLU A 23 -13.64 -7.61 21.76
N PRO A 24 -13.40 -7.44 23.08
CA PRO A 24 -12.04 -7.23 23.61
C PRO A 24 -11.06 -8.34 23.24
N ASP A 25 -11.49 -9.60 23.21
CA ASP A 25 -10.62 -10.72 22.82
C ASP A 25 -10.24 -10.66 21.35
N ALA A 26 -11.16 -10.25 20.46
CA ALA A 26 -10.87 -10.06 19.04
C ALA A 26 -9.83 -8.94 18.83
N ARG A 27 -9.92 -7.85 19.57
CA ARG A 27 -8.93 -6.76 19.53
C ARG A 27 -7.54 -7.24 19.90
N LYS A 28 -7.40 -8.06 20.93
CA LYS A 28 -6.13 -8.64 21.36
C LYS A 28 -5.56 -9.59 20.31
N VAL A 29 -6.41 -10.41 19.70
CA VAL A 29 -5.98 -11.34 18.65
C VAL A 29 -5.46 -10.57 17.42
N ILE A 30 -6.15 -9.52 16.99
CA ILE A 30 -5.73 -8.68 15.86
C ILE A 30 -4.38 -8.03 16.16
N SER A 31 -4.20 -7.44 17.33
CA SER A 31 -2.91 -6.86 17.73
C SER A 31 -1.80 -7.90 17.76
N ALA A 32 -2.06 -9.10 18.27
CA ALA A 32 -1.08 -10.18 18.32
C ALA A 32 -0.70 -10.68 16.92
N LEU A 33 -1.65 -10.80 16.00
CA LEU A 33 -1.39 -11.18 14.61
C LEU A 33 -0.59 -10.10 13.89
N THR A 34 -0.88 -8.83 14.11
CA THR A 34 -0.12 -7.73 13.55
C THR A 34 1.34 -7.81 13.99
N GLU A 35 1.60 -7.91 15.28
CA GLU A 35 2.96 -7.93 15.83
C GLU A 35 3.75 -9.20 15.44
N ARG A 36 3.11 -10.35 15.40
CA ARG A 36 3.78 -11.65 15.27
C ARG A 36 3.81 -12.20 13.84
N LEU A 37 2.91 -11.75 13.00
CA LEU A 37 2.75 -12.29 11.65
C LEU A 37 2.80 -11.21 10.57
N TYR A 38 2.03 -10.14 10.70
CA TYR A 38 1.83 -9.21 9.60
C TYR A 38 2.96 -8.18 9.44
N LEU A 39 3.55 -7.70 10.52
CA LEU A 39 4.67 -6.74 10.44
C LEU A 39 5.93 -7.36 9.84
N GLY A 40 6.18 -8.61 10.11
CA GLY A 40 7.35 -9.29 9.64
C GLY A 40 7.57 -10.62 10.34
N GLY A 41 8.67 -11.24 10.03
CA GLY A 41 9.05 -12.51 10.65
C GLY A 41 10.13 -13.24 9.88
N PRO A 42 10.59 -14.39 10.42
CA PRO A 42 11.58 -15.20 9.75
C PRO A 42 11.02 -15.85 8.49
N MET A 43 11.88 -16.00 7.49
CA MET A 43 11.57 -16.72 6.26
C MET A 43 12.36 -18.01 6.20
N TYR A 44 11.67 -19.12 5.97
CA TYR A 44 12.25 -20.44 5.86
C TYR A 44 12.04 -21.00 4.44
N ASN A 45 13.02 -21.79 3.96
CA ASN A 45 12.86 -22.53 2.72
C ASN A 45 12.04 -23.82 2.94
N SER A 46 11.81 -24.57 1.86
CA SER A 46 11.09 -25.86 1.92
C SER A 46 11.78 -26.92 2.79
N LYS A 47 13.07 -26.75 3.05
CA LYS A 47 13.87 -27.66 3.90
C LYS A 47 13.88 -27.25 5.37
N GLY A 48 13.25 -26.11 5.72
CA GLY A 48 13.22 -25.58 7.07
C GLY A 48 14.43 -24.71 7.45
N ASP A 49 15.30 -24.38 6.50
CA ASP A 49 16.45 -23.51 6.74
C ASP A 49 16.03 -22.04 6.75
N LEU A 50 16.56 -21.27 7.71
CA LEU A 50 16.33 -19.83 7.78
C LEU A 50 17.01 -19.11 6.62
N CYS A 51 16.22 -18.46 5.78
CA CYS A 51 16.71 -17.70 4.61
C CYS A 51 16.82 -16.20 4.85
N GLY A 52 16.16 -15.67 5.89
CA GLY A 52 16.17 -14.25 6.20
C GLY A 52 14.96 -13.83 7.02
N TYR A 53 14.80 -12.51 7.16
CA TYR A 53 13.67 -11.90 7.87
C TYR A 53 12.89 -10.98 6.94
N ARG A 54 11.57 -11.15 6.95
CA ARG A 54 10.65 -10.29 6.22
C ARG A 54 10.31 -9.05 7.06
N ARG A 55 10.32 -7.88 6.45
CA ARG A 55 9.93 -6.60 7.05
C ARG A 55 8.89 -5.86 6.21
N CYS A 56 8.16 -6.59 5.38
CA CYS A 56 7.14 -6.05 4.49
C CYS A 56 5.92 -6.97 4.47
N ARG A 57 4.96 -6.65 3.61
CA ARG A 57 3.77 -7.48 3.42
C ARG A 57 4.14 -8.91 3.02
N ALA A 58 3.61 -9.89 3.74
CA ALA A 58 3.64 -11.26 3.28
C ALA A 58 2.58 -11.47 2.20
N SER A 59 3.00 -12.01 1.06
CA SER A 59 2.05 -12.44 0.02
C SER A 59 1.29 -13.69 0.50
N GLY A 60 -0.01 -13.74 0.24
CA GLY A 60 -0.82 -14.92 0.54
C GLY A 60 -1.27 -15.08 1.99
N VAL A 61 -1.02 -14.10 2.89
CA VAL A 61 -1.67 -14.09 4.19
C VAL A 61 -3.13 -13.62 4.06
N TYR A 62 -3.93 -13.90 5.06
CA TYR A 62 -5.38 -13.61 5.03
C TYR A 62 -5.69 -12.13 4.71
N THR A 63 -4.91 -11.20 5.21
CA THR A 63 -5.13 -9.77 5.07
C THR A 63 -4.46 -9.13 3.85
N THR A 64 -3.74 -9.89 3.03
CA THR A 64 -2.95 -9.32 1.93
C THR A 64 -3.82 -8.51 0.96
N SER A 65 -4.92 -9.07 0.47
CA SER A 65 -5.78 -8.41 -0.52
C SER A 65 -6.43 -7.15 0.04
N PHE A 66 -7.11 -7.25 1.15
CA PHE A 66 -7.77 -6.10 1.78
C PHE A 66 -6.75 -5.07 2.29
N GLY A 67 -5.68 -5.53 2.91
CA GLY A 67 -4.62 -4.66 3.41
C GLY A 67 -3.93 -3.89 2.29
N ASN A 68 -3.64 -4.53 1.17
CA ASN A 68 -3.09 -3.85 0.00
C ASN A 68 -4.07 -2.85 -0.59
N THR A 69 -5.36 -3.19 -0.64
CA THR A 69 -6.41 -2.26 -1.10
C THR A 69 -6.45 -1.00 -0.26
N VAL A 70 -6.50 -1.14 1.06
CA VAL A 70 -6.52 0.01 1.99
C VAL A 70 -5.23 0.83 1.90
N THR A 71 -4.08 0.17 1.89
CA THR A 71 -2.77 0.84 1.79
C THR A 71 -2.63 1.60 0.47
N CYS A 72 -2.98 0.97 -0.64
CA CYS A 72 -2.97 1.61 -1.96
C CYS A 72 -3.91 2.82 -2.00
N TYR A 73 -5.12 2.67 -1.49
CA TYR A 73 -6.11 3.75 -1.41
C TYR A 73 -5.61 4.95 -0.60
N LEU A 74 -5.09 4.73 0.60
CA LEU A 74 -4.60 5.82 1.46
C LEU A 74 -3.42 6.56 0.82
N LYS A 75 -2.49 5.84 0.22
CA LYS A 75 -1.37 6.44 -0.52
C LYS A 75 -1.86 7.24 -1.73
N ALA A 76 -2.83 6.70 -2.47
CA ALA A 76 -3.41 7.38 -3.62
C ALA A 76 -4.16 8.66 -3.23
N VAL A 77 -4.92 8.65 -2.13
CA VAL A 77 -5.58 9.86 -1.60
C VAL A 77 -4.55 10.93 -1.26
N ALA A 78 -3.48 10.57 -0.56
CA ALA A 78 -2.41 11.51 -0.24
C ALA A 78 -1.71 12.02 -1.50
N ALA A 79 -1.49 11.16 -2.49
CA ALA A 79 -0.84 11.52 -3.75
C ALA A 79 -1.71 12.45 -4.61
N THR A 80 -3.03 12.25 -4.66
CA THR A 80 -3.94 13.16 -5.37
C THR A 80 -3.94 14.55 -4.76
N ARG A 81 -3.89 14.65 -3.44
CA ARG A 81 -3.77 15.93 -2.74
C ARG A 81 -2.43 16.61 -3.03
N ALA A 82 -1.33 15.87 -3.00
CA ALA A 82 0.00 16.38 -3.30
C ALA A 82 0.13 16.85 -4.76
N ALA A 83 -0.55 16.17 -5.68
CA ALA A 83 -0.56 16.52 -7.11
C ALA A 83 -1.54 17.65 -7.46
N GLY A 84 -2.38 18.07 -6.52
CA GLY A 84 -3.39 19.11 -6.77
C GLY A 84 -4.59 18.64 -7.59
N LEU A 85 -4.81 17.34 -7.69
CA LEU A 85 -6.00 16.77 -8.34
C LEU A 85 -7.26 17.00 -7.50
N LYS A 86 -8.35 17.32 -8.16
CA LYS A 86 -9.64 17.62 -7.53
C LYS A 86 -10.71 16.65 -8.05
N ASP A 87 -11.71 16.42 -7.20
CA ASP A 87 -12.90 15.64 -7.56
C ASP A 87 -12.55 14.26 -8.12
N CYS A 88 -11.56 13.60 -7.50
CA CYS A 88 -11.11 12.29 -7.93
C CYS A 88 -12.05 11.18 -7.47
N THR A 89 -12.31 10.24 -8.37
CA THR A 89 -12.92 8.94 -8.06
C THR A 89 -11.86 7.86 -8.20
N MET A 90 -11.81 6.94 -7.26
CA MET A 90 -10.82 5.87 -7.25
C MET A 90 -11.47 4.51 -7.27
N LEU A 91 -10.92 3.61 -8.06
CA LEU A 91 -11.21 2.19 -8.05
C LEU A 91 -9.95 1.46 -7.62
N VAL A 92 -10.02 0.72 -6.53
CA VAL A 92 -8.85 0.06 -5.94
C VAL A 92 -9.18 -1.41 -5.65
N CYS A 93 -8.29 -2.30 -6.08
CA CYS A 93 -8.36 -3.72 -5.78
C CYS A 93 -6.94 -4.25 -5.59
N GLY A 94 -6.54 -4.50 -4.33
CA GLY A 94 -5.14 -4.83 -4.04
C GLY A 94 -4.22 -3.69 -4.44
N ASP A 95 -3.26 -3.97 -5.30
CA ASP A 95 -2.34 -2.98 -5.88
C ASP A 95 -2.85 -2.34 -7.18
N ASP A 96 -3.93 -2.85 -7.74
CA ASP A 96 -4.57 -2.26 -8.91
C ASP A 96 -5.33 -0.99 -8.54
N LEU A 97 -5.04 0.07 -9.26
CA LEU A 97 -5.57 1.41 -8.99
C LEU A 97 -5.98 2.11 -10.28
N VAL A 98 -7.17 2.65 -10.29
CA VAL A 98 -7.62 3.61 -11.30
C VAL A 98 -8.06 4.90 -10.61
N VAL A 99 -7.53 6.01 -11.05
CA VAL A 99 -7.92 7.35 -10.60
C VAL A 99 -8.58 8.08 -11.75
N ILE A 100 -9.81 8.51 -11.54
CA ILE A 100 -10.58 9.28 -12.51
C ILE A 100 -10.63 10.72 -12.01
N ALA A 101 -10.11 11.64 -12.82
CA ALA A 101 -10.06 13.06 -12.50
C ALA A 101 -10.48 13.89 -13.72
N GLU A 102 -10.88 15.13 -13.48
CA GLU A 102 -11.20 16.05 -14.57
C GLU A 102 -9.94 16.43 -15.35
N SER A 103 -10.06 16.41 -16.68
CA SER A 103 -8.98 16.85 -17.57
C SER A 103 -8.88 18.38 -17.59
N GLU A 104 -7.67 18.88 -17.49
CA GLU A 104 -7.34 20.31 -17.61
C GLU A 104 -6.49 20.62 -18.86
N GLY A 105 -6.44 19.67 -19.80
CA GLY A 105 -5.62 19.75 -21.00
C GLY A 105 -4.38 18.86 -20.92
N VAL A 106 -3.82 18.50 -22.06
CA VAL A 106 -2.73 17.51 -22.18
C VAL A 106 -1.51 17.87 -21.33
N GLU A 107 -1.09 19.15 -21.35
CA GLU A 107 0.08 19.60 -20.59
C GLU A 107 -0.13 19.49 -19.07
N GLU A 108 -1.28 19.99 -18.59
CA GLU A 108 -1.66 19.93 -17.19
C GLU A 108 -1.85 18.47 -16.72
N ASP A 109 -2.53 17.66 -17.50
CA ASP A 109 -2.76 16.26 -17.18
C ASP A 109 -1.44 15.48 -17.08
N THR A 110 -0.49 15.75 -17.98
CA THR A 110 0.85 15.14 -17.94
C THR A 110 1.62 15.58 -16.68
N ARG A 111 1.53 16.86 -16.32
CA ARG A 111 2.16 17.39 -15.11
C ARG A 111 1.56 16.79 -13.85
N HIS A 112 0.23 16.66 -13.79
CA HIS A 112 -0.47 16.02 -12.68
C HIS A 112 -0.10 14.54 -12.56
N LEU A 113 -0.01 13.81 -13.67
CA LEU A 113 0.44 12.41 -13.66
C LEU A 113 1.84 12.27 -13.07
N ARG A 114 2.76 13.13 -13.49
CA ARG A 114 4.13 13.15 -12.99
C ARG A 114 4.17 13.39 -11.48
N ALA A 115 3.47 14.43 -11.01
CA ALA A 115 3.41 14.77 -9.59
C ALA A 115 2.77 13.66 -8.77
N PHE A 116 1.72 13.04 -9.28
CA PHE A 116 1.07 11.89 -8.65
C PHE A 116 2.02 10.69 -8.54
N THR A 117 2.71 10.34 -9.63
CA THR A 117 3.67 9.25 -9.65
C THR A 117 4.81 9.47 -8.66
N GLU A 118 5.36 10.67 -8.60
CA GLU A 118 6.40 11.04 -7.64
C GLU A 118 5.93 10.93 -6.20
N ALA A 119 4.69 11.37 -5.91
CA ALA A 119 4.12 11.25 -4.57
C ALA A 119 3.90 9.79 -4.18
N MET A 120 3.35 8.95 -5.05
CA MET A 120 3.18 7.52 -4.80
C MET A 120 4.52 6.83 -4.52
N THR A 121 5.56 7.18 -5.26
CA THR A 121 6.91 6.66 -5.06
C THR A 121 7.47 7.06 -3.69
N ARG A 122 7.27 8.30 -3.26
CA ARG A 122 7.72 8.77 -1.94
C ARG A 122 7.04 8.04 -0.77
N TYR A 123 5.79 7.66 -0.93
CA TYR A 123 5.03 6.95 0.11
C TYR A 123 5.36 5.45 0.19
N SER A 124 6.13 4.95 -0.73
CA SER A 124 6.50 3.54 -0.79
C SER A 124 7.92 3.34 -0.28
N ALA A 125 8.19 2.18 0.35
CA ALA A 125 9.56 1.82 0.71
C ALA A 125 10.38 1.68 -0.57
N PRO A 126 11.62 2.19 -0.59
CA PRO A 126 12.49 1.96 -1.73
C PRO A 126 12.74 0.45 -1.88
N PRO A 127 12.52 -0.13 -3.06
CA PRO A 127 12.89 -1.51 -3.31
C PRO A 127 14.41 -1.62 -3.30
N GLY A 128 15.01 -2.31 -2.34
CA GLY A 128 16.41 -2.70 -2.26
C GLY A 128 17.41 -1.78 -2.98
N ASP A 129 18.41 -2.37 -3.64
CA ASP A 129 19.48 -1.63 -4.32
C ASP A 129 19.14 -1.14 -5.74
N ALA A 130 17.96 -1.44 -6.27
CA ALA A 130 17.54 -1.01 -7.60
C ALA A 130 16.40 -0.01 -7.49
N PRO A 131 16.56 1.25 -7.92
CA PRO A 131 15.50 2.22 -7.97
C PRO A 131 14.50 1.84 -9.07
N GLN A 132 13.54 1.00 -8.73
CA GLN A 132 12.37 0.81 -9.58
C GLN A 132 11.22 1.62 -9.02
N PRO A 133 10.41 2.28 -9.86
CA PRO A 133 9.20 2.91 -9.39
C PRO A 133 8.30 1.84 -8.78
N ALA A 134 7.76 2.11 -7.60
CA ALA A 134 6.83 1.21 -6.93
C ALA A 134 5.54 1.02 -7.73
N TYR A 135 5.29 1.91 -8.68
CA TYR A 135 4.08 1.94 -9.51
C TYR A 135 4.46 2.25 -10.96
N ASP A 136 3.85 1.52 -11.87
CA ASP A 136 3.86 1.80 -13.30
C ASP A 136 2.52 2.43 -13.65
N LEU A 137 2.54 3.73 -13.93
CA LEU A 137 1.32 4.51 -14.11
C LEU A 137 1.26 5.06 -15.53
N GLU A 138 0.11 4.89 -16.14
CA GLU A 138 -0.19 5.40 -17.48
C GLU A 138 -1.36 6.38 -17.44
N LEU A 139 -1.27 7.40 -18.28
CA LEU A 139 -2.39 8.31 -18.53
C LEU A 139 -3.29 7.71 -19.62
N ILE A 140 -4.54 7.51 -19.29
CA ILE A 140 -5.58 7.05 -20.21
C ILE A 140 -6.49 8.23 -20.51
N THR A 141 -6.62 8.59 -21.76
CA THR A 141 -7.50 9.69 -22.22
C THR A 141 -8.69 9.18 -23.03
#